data_342609c53311103f6dcd4f26dc610811
#
_entry.id   342609c53311103f6dcd4f26dc610811
#
_cell.length_a   1.000
_cell.length_b   1.000
_cell.length_c   1.000
_cell.angle_alpha   90.00
_cell.angle_beta   90.00
_cell.angle_gamma   90.00
#
_symmetry.space_group_name_H-M   'P 1'
#
loop_
_entity.id
_entity.type
_entity.pdbx_description
1 polymer ?
#
loop_
_entity_poly.entity_id
_entity_poly.type
_entity_poly.pdbx_seq_one_letter_code
_entity_poly.pdbx_strand_id
1 'polypeptide(L)'
;MATIIKSYEPTFWDKLYIPALLRGLLITFKHLFRKKVTIQYPEEKLIPPEGYRGLHRLNKDAKGRIKCVACDMCSAACPADCIDIVPGASPLDQDKERYPVSFEIDLLKCIFCGFCEMACPEEAIELTEIYDFSDYTRDKLIIDKDGLLEVFDKTKENNYYSDPGINSN
;
A
#
# COMPACT_ATOMS: atom_id res chain seq x y z
N MET A 1 26.42 9.38 -28.56
CA MET A 1 27.44 8.44 -29.05
C MET A 1 26.74 7.36 -29.85
N ALA A 2 27.01 7.25 -31.16
CA ALA A 2 26.41 6.22 -31.99
C ALA A 2 27.14 4.90 -31.73
N THR A 3 26.42 3.90 -31.25
CA THR A 3 26.95 2.53 -31.06
C THR A 3 27.09 1.90 -32.43
N ILE A 4 28.32 1.69 -32.89
CA ILE A 4 28.59 0.96 -34.13
C ILE A 4 28.19 -0.49 -33.91
N ILE A 5 27.08 -0.91 -34.48
CA ILE A 5 26.65 -2.30 -34.50
C ILE A 5 27.58 -3.01 -35.49
N LYS A 6 28.55 -3.74 -34.96
CA LYS A 6 29.46 -4.57 -35.80
C LYS A 6 28.61 -5.72 -36.39
N SER A 7 28.51 -5.77 -37.69
CA SER A 7 27.87 -6.88 -38.40
C SER A 7 28.60 -8.19 -38.07
N TYR A 8 27.87 -9.12 -37.48
CA TYR A 8 28.38 -10.46 -37.12
C TYR A 8 28.06 -11.43 -38.28
N GLU A 9 29.11 -11.97 -38.89
CA GLU A 9 28.95 -13.04 -39.89
C GLU A 9 28.91 -14.39 -39.17
N PRO A 10 27.77 -15.10 -39.17
CA PRO A 10 27.61 -16.33 -38.40
C PRO A 10 28.47 -17.46 -39.00
N THR A 11 29.24 -18.10 -38.14
CA THR A 11 30.03 -19.29 -38.48
C THR A 11 29.12 -20.51 -38.66
N PHE A 12 29.61 -21.57 -39.31
CA PHE A 12 28.84 -22.82 -39.47
C PHE A 12 28.28 -23.37 -38.15
N TRP A 13 29.07 -23.31 -37.06
CA TRP A 13 28.66 -23.72 -35.73
C TRP A 13 27.59 -22.83 -35.14
N ASP A 14 27.57 -21.53 -35.43
CA ASP A 14 26.54 -20.62 -35.02
C ASP A 14 25.18 -20.92 -35.72
N LYS A 15 25.25 -21.35 -36.96
CA LYS A 15 24.07 -21.80 -37.73
C LYS A 15 23.44 -23.08 -37.20
N LEU A 16 24.23 -23.93 -36.52
CA LEU A 16 23.73 -25.14 -35.87
C LEU A 16 22.93 -24.87 -34.59
N TYR A 17 23.03 -23.64 -33.99
CA TYR A 17 22.38 -23.23 -32.77
C TYR A 17 22.68 -24.08 -31.52
N ILE A 18 23.28 -25.28 -31.69
CA ILE A 18 23.58 -26.23 -30.59
C ILE A 18 24.52 -25.64 -29.55
N PRO A 19 25.66 -24.98 -29.93
CA PRO A 19 26.56 -24.38 -28.97
C PRO A 19 25.89 -23.26 -28.15
N ALA A 20 25.04 -22.45 -28.77
CA ALA A 20 24.29 -21.38 -28.11
C ALA A 20 23.26 -21.96 -27.14
N LEU A 21 22.57 -23.03 -27.52
CA LEU A 21 21.62 -23.74 -26.66
C LEU A 21 22.30 -24.36 -25.45
N LEU A 22 23.43 -25.04 -25.61
CA LEU A 22 24.21 -25.64 -24.55
C LEU A 22 24.73 -24.55 -23.56
N ARG A 23 25.21 -23.44 -24.11
CA ARG A 23 25.65 -22.30 -23.29
C ARG A 23 24.52 -21.71 -22.47
N GLY A 24 23.33 -21.55 -23.07
CA GLY A 24 22.14 -21.09 -22.36
C GLY A 24 21.72 -22.06 -21.25
N LEU A 25 21.75 -23.36 -21.52
CA LEU A 25 21.45 -24.40 -20.54
C LEU A 25 22.45 -24.40 -19.36
N LEU A 26 23.73 -24.24 -19.64
CA LEU A 26 24.76 -24.13 -18.61
C LEU A 26 24.57 -22.89 -17.71
N ILE A 27 24.14 -21.76 -18.28
CA ILE A 27 23.86 -20.56 -17.53
C ILE A 27 22.68 -20.80 -16.57
N THR A 28 21.58 -21.34 -17.06
CA THR A 28 20.38 -21.64 -16.24
C THR A 28 20.68 -22.69 -15.17
N PHE A 29 21.44 -23.73 -15.51
CA PHE A 29 21.87 -24.75 -14.57
C PHE A 29 22.75 -24.16 -13.43
N LYS A 30 23.65 -23.22 -13.77
CA LYS A 30 24.44 -22.51 -12.75
C LYS A 30 23.55 -21.67 -11.82
N HIS A 31 22.45 -21.12 -12.31
CA HIS A 31 21.51 -20.34 -11.50
C HIS A 31 20.75 -21.20 -10.48
N LEU A 32 20.58 -22.49 -10.73
CA LEU A 32 19.95 -23.43 -9.80
C LEU A 32 20.66 -23.47 -8.42
N PHE A 33 21.98 -23.31 -8.40
CA PHE A 33 22.79 -23.35 -7.18
C PHE A 33 23.07 -21.97 -6.58
N ARG A 34 22.49 -20.90 -7.15
CA ARG A 34 22.64 -19.56 -6.59
C ARG A 34 21.79 -19.38 -5.33
N LYS A 35 22.31 -18.60 -4.39
CA LYS A 35 21.52 -18.14 -3.23
C LYS A 35 20.28 -17.40 -3.74
N LYS A 36 19.14 -17.71 -3.15
CA LYS A 36 17.87 -17.02 -3.45
C LYS A 36 18.00 -15.53 -3.10
N VAL A 37 17.50 -14.66 -3.97
CA VAL A 37 17.50 -13.20 -3.80
C VAL A 37 16.09 -12.70 -3.43
N THR A 38 15.08 -13.52 -3.72
CA THR A 38 13.69 -13.20 -3.46
C THR A 38 13.36 -13.34 -1.99
N ILE A 39 12.54 -12.41 -1.49
CA ILE A 39 11.97 -12.46 -0.15
C ILE A 39 11.01 -13.64 -0.07
N GLN A 40 11.11 -14.41 1.00
CA GLN A 40 10.29 -15.61 1.19
C GLN A 40 9.02 -15.24 1.97
N TYR A 41 8.06 -14.61 1.29
CA TYR A 41 6.75 -14.36 1.87
C TYR A 41 5.98 -15.69 2.07
N PRO A 42 5.27 -15.95 3.19
CA PRO A 42 4.96 -15.00 4.27
C PRO A 42 5.99 -14.97 5.44
N GLU A 43 7.02 -15.84 5.43
CA GLU A 43 8.00 -15.93 6.52
C GLU A 43 8.83 -14.65 6.67
N GLU A 44 9.16 -14.04 5.53
CA GLU A 44 9.82 -12.73 5.48
C GLU A 44 8.90 -11.73 4.79
N LYS A 45 8.54 -10.65 5.46
CA LYS A 45 7.76 -9.55 4.88
C LYS A 45 8.68 -8.40 4.48
N LEU A 46 8.34 -7.76 3.36
CA LEU A 46 9.02 -6.55 2.93
C LEU A 46 8.66 -5.40 3.88
N ILE A 47 9.67 -4.70 4.38
CA ILE A 47 9.46 -3.43 5.10
C ILE A 47 9.27 -2.34 4.05
N PRO A 48 8.10 -1.69 3.99
CA PRO A 48 7.84 -0.63 3.02
C PRO A 48 8.75 0.58 3.23
N PRO A 49 9.14 1.29 2.15
CA PRO A 49 9.87 2.54 2.29
C PRO A 49 9.00 3.65 2.88
N GLU A 50 9.64 4.69 3.42
CA GLU A 50 8.95 5.90 3.86
C GLU A 50 8.09 6.50 2.74
N GLY A 51 6.87 6.95 3.09
CA GLY A 51 5.90 7.48 2.14
C GLY A 51 5.18 6.41 1.31
N TYR A 52 5.22 5.14 1.74
CA TYR A 52 4.41 4.10 1.13
C TYR A 52 2.92 4.41 1.30
N ARG A 53 2.13 4.10 0.27
CA ARG A 53 0.69 4.37 0.24
C ARG A 53 -0.09 3.07 0.39
N GLY A 54 -0.21 2.60 1.62
CA GLY A 54 -1.00 1.42 1.96
C GLY A 54 -2.37 1.77 2.54
N LEU A 55 -2.83 0.97 3.50
CA LEU A 55 -4.16 1.10 4.09
C LEU A 55 -4.35 2.46 4.77
N HIS A 56 -5.55 3.03 4.64
CA HIS A 56 -5.90 4.31 5.24
C HIS A 56 -6.10 4.20 6.75
N ARG A 57 -5.82 5.28 7.46
CA ARG A 57 -6.16 5.45 8.87
C ARG A 57 -6.79 6.83 9.11
N LEU A 58 -7.62 6.93 10.13
CA LEU A 58 -8.12 8.20 10.66
C LEU A 58 -7.36 8.58 11.92
N ASN A 59 -6.70 9.73 11.86
CA ASN A 59 -5.88 10.24 12.94
C ASN A 59 -6.71 10.76 14.12
N LYS A 60 -6.19 10.54 15.32
CA LYS A 60 -6.71 11.10 16.55
C LYS A 60 -5.82 12.27 17.03
N ASP A 61 -6.41 13.21 17.75
CA ASP A 61 -5.67 14.28 18.41
C ASP A 61 -4.99 13.79 19.71
N ALA A 62 -4.25 14.68 20.37
CA ALA A 62 -3.58 14.35 21.64
C ALA A 62 -4.56 13.97 22.77
N LYS A 63 -5.84 14.30 22.64
CA LYS A 63 -6.91 13.96 23.60
C LYS A 63 -7.62 12.65 23.22
N GLY A 64 -7.18 11.96 22.16
CA GLY A 64 -7.80 10.73 21.67
C GLY A 64 -9.06 10.91 20.83
N ARG A 65 -9.39 12.14 20.43
CA ARG A 65 -10.57 12.47 19.63
C ARG A 65 -10.24 12.42 18.15
N ILE A 66 -11.21 12.07 17.30
CA ILE A 66 -11.04 12.04 15.86
C ILE A 66 -10.72 13.45 15.32
N LYS A 67 -9.67 13.61 14.53
CA LYS A 67 -9.32 14.89 13.90
C LYS A 67 -10.34 15.29 12.83
N CYS A 68 -10.97 14.32 12.17
CA CYS A 68 -11.88 14.56 11.06
C CYS A 68 -13.09 15.42 11.47
N VAL A 69 -13.37 16.44 10.66
CA VAL A 69 -14.53 17.36 10.81
C VAL A 69 -15.59 17.14 9.73
N ALA A 70 -15.54 16.04 9.00
CA ALA A 70 -16.47 15.70 7.94
C ALA A 70 -16.70 16.85 6.93
N CYS A 71 -15.61 17.46 6.45
CA CYS A 71 -15.65 18.55 5.47
C CYS A 71 -15.83 18.08 4.02
N ASP A 72 -15.77 16.78 3.78
CA ASP A 72 -15.97 16.12 2.49
C ASP A 72 -14.93 16.40 1.39
N MET A 73 -13.84 17.09 1.73
CA MET A 73 -12.80 17.43 0.75
C MET A 73 -12.06 16.20 0.23
N CYS A 74 -11.87 15.18 1.07
CA CYS A 74 -11.20 13.93 0.67
C CYS A 74 -12.07 13.11 -0.29
N SER A 75 -13.40 13.09 -0.11
CA SER A 75 -14.33 12.48 -1.05
C SER A 75 -14.32 13.22 -2.39
N ALA A 76 -14.44 14.56 -2.37
CA ALA A 76 -14.40 15.37 -3.57
C ALA A 76 -13.08 15.26 -4.36
N ALA A 77 -11.95 15.06 -3.68
CA ALA A 77 -10.64 14.88 -4.31
C ALA A 77 -10.39 13.45 -4.81
N CYS A 78 -11.25 12.49 -4.47
CA CYS A 78 -11.05 11.08 -4.80
C CYS A 78 -11.37 10.79 -6.27
N PRO A 79 -10.39 10.41 -7.11
CA PRO A 79 -10.64 10.12 -8.53
C PRO A 79 -11.42 8.82 -8.75
N ALA A 80 -11.46 7.94 -7.73
CA ALA A 80 -12.13 6.64 -7.79
C ALA A 80 -13.52 6.65 -7.14
N ASP A 81 -13.94 7.77 -6.56
CA ASP A 81 -15.23 7.93 -5.87
C ASP A 81 -15.49 6.75 -4.90
N CYS A 82 -14.54 6.52 -4.00
CA CYS A 82 -14.54 5.38 -3.08
C CYS A 82 -14.68 5.78 -1.62
N ILE A 83 -14.89 7.07 -1.32
CA ILE A 83 -15.00 7.60 0.04
C ILE A 83 -16.40 8.17 0.25
N ASP A 84 -17.13 7.59 1.18
CA ASP A 84 -18.45 8.03 1.58
C ASP A 84 -18.42 8.60 2.99
N ILE A 85 -18.94 9.83 3.18
CA ILE A 85 -18.93 10.52 4.47
C ILE A 85 -20.32 11.05 4.78
N VAL A 86 -20.83 10.73 5.95
CA VAL A 86 -22.07 11.32 6.47
C VAL A 86 -21.70 12.26 7.62
N PRO A 87 -21.83 13.59 7.42
CA PRO A 87 -21.57 14.57 8.46
C PRO A 87 -22.71 14.61 9.48
N GLY A 88 -22.39 14.94 10.73
CA GLY A 88 -23.35 15.19 11.77
C GLY A 88 -22.84 16.19 12.81
N ALA A 89 -23.70 16.59 13.74
CA ALA A 89 -23.29 17.41 14.87
C ALA A 89 -22.45 16.61 15.85
N SER A 90 -21.40 17.20 16.37
CA SER A 90 -20.55 16.51 17.33
C SER A 90 -21.29 16.32 18.67
N PRO A 91 -21.48 15.09 19.14
CA PRO A 91 -22.21 14.83 20.37
C PRO A 91 -21.43 15.13 21.64
N LEU A 92 -20.10 15.21 21.56
CA LEU A 92 -19.22 15.15 22.71
C LEU A 92 -18.23 16.32 22.81
N ASP A 93 -18.16 17.19 21.80
CA ASP A 93 -17.11 18.21 21.74
C ASP A 93 -17.67 19.58 21.37
N GLN A 94 -17.63 20.49 22.30
CA GLN A 94 -18.05 21.88 22.11
C GLN A 94 -17.07 22.68 21.21
N ASP A 95 -15.86 22.14 20.98
CA ASP A 95 -14.85 22.78 20.13
C ASP A 95 -15.00 22.45 18.64
N LYS A 96 -15.77 21.40 18.28
CA LYS A 96 -16.00 20.98 16.91
C LYS A 96 -17.50 20.93 16.59
N GLU A 97 -17.91 21.72 15.61
CA GLU A 97 -19.31 21.76 15.17
C GLU A 97 -19.70 20.50 14.37
N ARG A 98 -18.76 19.92 13.63
CA ARG A 98 -18.99 18.81 12.70
C ARG A 98 -18.18 17.57 13.08
N TYR A 99 -18.77 16.42 12.80
CA TYR A 99 -18.22 15.12 13.11
C TYR A 99 -18.67 14.10 12.06
N PRO A 100 -17.85 13.14 11.63
CA PRO A 100 -18.28 12.04 10.75
C PRO A 100 -19.12 11.03 11.54
N VAL A 101 -20.41 11.00 11.26
CA VAL A 101 -21.31 9.95 11.78
C VAL A 101 -20.96 8.62 11.15
N SER A 102 -20.84 8.60 9.81
CA SER A 102 -20.27 7.50 9.04
C SER A 102 -19.10 8.01 8.21
N PHE A 103 -18.11 7.15 8.05
CA PHE A 103 -16.96 7.34 7.17
C PHE A 103 -16.58 5.97 6.63
N GLU A 104 -16.73 5.77 5.34
CA GLU A 104 -16.48 4.49 4.70
C GLU A 104 -15.56 4.65 3.50
N ILE A 105 -14.66 3.68 3.31
CA ILE A 105 -13.76 3.60 2.16
C ILE A 105 -13.89 2.22 1.52
N ASP A 106 -14.32 2.17 0.25
CA ASP A 106 -14.29 0.95 -0.54
C ASP A 106 -12.86 0.70 -1.06
N LEU A 107 -12.12 -0.17 -0.38
CA LEU A 107 -10.72 -0.47 -0.72
C LEU A 107 -10.57 -1.17 -2.08
N LEU A 108 -11.63 -1.80 -2.60
CA LEU A 108 -11.60 -2.44 -3.91
C LEU A 108 -11.75 -1.45 -5.06
N LYS A 109 -12.30 -0.26 -4.81
CA LYS A 109 -12.32 0.85 -5.76
C LYS A 109 -11.09 1.74 -5.61
N CYS A 110 -10.53 1.83 -4.40
CA CYS A 110 -9.42 2.72 -4.08
C CYS A 110 -8.17 2.36 -4.90
N ILE A 111 -7.52 3.38 -5.47
CA ILE A 111 -6.26 3.24 -6.22
C ILE A 111 -5.03 3.66 -5.41
N PHE A 112 -5.20 3.96 -4.13
CA PHE A 112 -4.13 4.36 -3.21
C PHE A 112 -3.27 5.54 -3.71
N CYS A 113 -3.88 6.50 -4.37
CA CYS A 113 -3.18 7.66 -4.96
C CYS A 113 -2.71 8.71 -3.94
N GLY A 114 -3.32 8.75 -2.73
CA GLY A 114 -2.98 9.70 -1.67
C GLY A 114 -3.63 11.08 -1.81
N PHE A 115 -4.51 11.33 -2.79
CA PHE A 115 -5.15 12.64 -2.95
C PHE A 115 -6.06 13.00 -1.77
N CYS A 116 -6.68 12.02 -1.13
CA CYS A 116 -7.48 12.24 0.08
C CYS A 116 -6.66 12.79 1.25
N GLU A 117 -5.43 12.29 1.43
CA GLU A 117 -4.47 12.78 2.41
C GLU A 117 -4.03 14.21 2.10
N MET A 118 -3.64 14.48 0.85
CA MET A 118 -3.22 15.80 0.40
C MET A 118 -4.33 16.86 0.47
N ALA A 119 -5.59 16.45 0.29
CA ALA A 119 -6.74 17.36 0.31
C ALA A 119 -7.26 17.62 1.73
N CYS A 120 -6.83 16.90 2.73
CA CYS A 120 -7.33 17.00 4.09
C CYS A 120 -6.71 18.18 4.84
N PRO A 121 -7.49 19.26 5.18
CA PRO A 121 -6.94 20.43 5.88
C PRO A 121 -6.63 20.13 7.36
N GLU A 122 -7.25 19.08 7.93
CA GLU A 122 -7.09 18.71 9.35
C GLU A 122 -6.04 17.59 9.52
N GLU A 123 -5.39 17.13 8.45
CA GLU A 123 -4.49 15.97 8.48
C GLU A 123 -5.14 14.77 9.21
N ALA A 124 -6.44 14.58 8.95
CA ALA A 124 -7.25 13.59 9.64
C ALA A 124 -7.22 12.22 8.97
N ILE A 125 -6.96 12.15 7.67
CA ILE A 125 -6.79 10.91 6.92
C ILE A 125 -5.36 10.81 6.42
N GLU A 126 -4.77 9.62 6.55
CA GLU A 126 -3.39 9.36 6.17
C GLU A 126 -3.27 7.92 5.64
N LEU A 127 -2.34 7.68 4.71
CA LEU A 127 -2.02 6.35 4.23
C LEU A 127 -0.87 5.76 5.05
N THR A 128 -0.99 4.48 5.40
CA THR A 128 -0.03 3.78 6.24
C THR A 128 0.89 2.87 5.44
N GLU A 129 1.79 2.20 6.14
CA GLU A 129 2.68 1.19 5.57
C GLU A 129 1.98 -0.16 5.31
N ILE A 130 0.77 -0.37 5.82
CA ILE A 130 0.08 -1.66 5.75
C ILE A 130 -0.33 -1.97 4.31
N TYR A 131 0.20 -3.06 3.75
CA TYR A 131 -0.09 -3.55 2.41
C TYR A 131 -0.73 -4.94 2.38
N ASP A 132 -0.62 -5.71 3.46
CA ASP A 132 -1.05 -7.11 3.55
C ASP A 132 -2.44 -7.25 4.15
N PHE A 133 -3.42 -6.54 3.60
CA PHE A 133 -4.81 -6.70 3.95
C PHE A 133 -5.54 -7.47 2.84
N SER A 134 -6.22 -8.54 3.23
CA SER A 134 -7.02 -9.36 2.31
C SER A 134 -8.17 -10.02 3.07
N ASP A 135 -9.29 -10.23 2.39
CA ASP A 135 -10.42 -10.98 2.94
C ASP A 135 -11.14 -11.76 1.85
N TYR A 136 -11.97 -12.72 2.24
CA TYR A 136 -12.74 -13.56 1.33
C TYR A 136 -14.02 -12.89 0.82
N THR A 137 -14.49 -11.82 1.48
CA THR A 137 -15.73 -11.14 1.15
C THR A 137 -15.49 -9.66 0.86
N ARG A 138 -16.27 -9.12 -0.09
CA ARG A 138 -16.18 -7.70 -0.46
C ARG A 138 -16.50 -6.77 0.70
N ASP A 139 -17.52 -7.13 1.49
CA ASP A 139 -18.03 -6.27 2.56
C ASP A 139 -16.99 -5.96 3.63
N LYS A 140 -16.06 -6.89 3.86
CA LYS A 140 -14.95 -6.67 4.80
C LYS A 140 -13.83 -5.79 4.26
N LEU A 141 -13.83 -5.54 2.95
CA LEU A 141 -12.92 -4.61 2.29
C LEU A 141 -13.56 -3.22 2.08
N ILE A 142 -14.74 -3.01 2.61
CA ILE A 142 -15.30 -1.69 2.87
C ILE A 142 -14.97 -1.37 4.32
N ILE A 143 -13.97 -0.51 4.50
CA ILE A 143 -13.51 -0.16 5.85
C ILE A 143 -14.32 1.01 6.37
N ASP A 144 -14.92 0.83 7.53
CA ASP A 144 -15.70 1.83 8.21
C ASP A 144 -14.85 2.75 9.11
N LYS A 145 -15.49 3.73 9.72
CA LYS A 145 -14.84 4.67 10.63
C LYS A 145 -14.09 3.98 11.76
N ASP A 146 -14.70 2.97 12.36
CA ASP A 146 -14.13 2.29 13.52
C ASP A 146 -12.92 1.43 13.11
N GLY A 147 -12.99 0.78 11.96
CA GLY A 147 -11.86 0.09 11.35
C GLY A 147 -10.68 1.03 11.04
N LEU A 148 -10.95 2.22 10.49
CA LEU A 148 -9.91 3.23 10.23
C LEU A 148 -9.23 3.73 11.52
N LEU A 149 -10.00 3.83 12.62
CA LEU A 149 -9.47 4.21 13.94
C LEU A 149 -8.66 3.07 14.57
N GLU A 150 -9.06 1.82 14.34
CA GLU A 150 -8.29 0.65 14.77
C GLU A 150 -6.93 0.57 14.06
N VAL A 151 -6.90 0.88 12.76
CA VAL A 151 -5.64 0.98 11.99
C VAL A 151 -4.74 2.07 12.58
N PHE A 152 -5.30 3.22 13.00
CA PHE A 152 -4.53 4.25 13.70
C PHE A 152 -3.89 3.72 14.99
N ASP A 153 -4.67 3.03 15.83
CA ASP A 153 -4.16 2.50 17.09
C ASP A 153 -3.05 1.46 16.87
N LYS A 154 -3.13 0.65 15.79
CA LYS A 154 -2.10 -0.33 15.40
C LYS A 154 -0.83 0.31 14.81
N THR A 155 -0.96 1.46 14.15
CA THR A 155 0.14 2.11 13.43
C THR A 155 0.69 3.36 14.10
N LYS A 156 0.25 3.64 15.33
CA LYS A 156 0.59 4.86 16.08
C LYS A 156 2.11 5.10 16.22
N GLU A 157 2.90 4.05 16.21
CA GLU A 157 4.35 4.11 16.42
C GLU A 157 5.16 3.99 15.12
N ASN A 158 4.54 4.03 13.93
CA ASN A 158 5.19 3.92 12.61
C ASN A 158 6.15 2.72 12.44
N ASN A 159 5.92 1.62 13.16
CA ASN A 159 6.79 0.44 13.16
C ASN A 159 6.02 -0.87 12.94
N TYR A 160 4.91 -0.83 12.20
CA TYR A 160 4.02 -1.99 12.05
C TYR A 160 4.74 -3.26 11.58
N TYR A 161 5.63 -3.18 10.58
CA TYR A 161 6.40 -4.34 10.10
C TYR A 161 7.74 -4.57 10.82
N SER A 162 8.17 -3.65 11.68
CA SER A 162 9.40 -3.78 12.48
C SER A 162 9.14 -4.54 13.78
N ASP A 163 7.89 -4.71 14.16
CA ASP A 163 7.53 -5.45 15.37
C ASP A 163 7.69 -6.96 15.14
N PRO A 164 8.61 -7.62 15.88
CA PRO A 164 8.84 -9.06 15.74
C PRO A 164 7.61 -9.93 16.04
N GLY A 165 6.59 -9.38 16.73
CA GLY A 165 5.33 -10.06 17.02
C GLY A 165 4.41 -10.21 15.82
N ILE A 166 4.51 -9.35 14.80
CA ILE A 166 3.65 -9.37 13.61
C ILE A 166 4.18 -10.33 12.54
N ASN A 167 5.50 -10.57 12.55
CA ASN A 167 6.16 -11.50 11.61
C ASN A 167 6.12 -12.97 12.08
N SER A 168 5.42 -13.30 13.17
CA SER A 168 5.42 -14.62 13.81
C SER A 168 4.11 -15.42 13.63
N ASN A 169 3.27 -15.11 12.65
CA ASN A 169 2.07 -15.89 12.31
C ASN A 169 2.16 -16.53 10.94
#